data_3886f38b6edf4ddc7cd3b1c5430d94fd
#
_entry.id   3886f38b6edf4ddc7cd3b1c5430d94fd
#
_cell.length_a   1.000
_cell.length_b   1.000
_cell.length_c   1.000
_cell.angle_alpha   90.00
_cell.angle_beta   90.00
_cell.angle_gamma   90.00
#
_symmetry.space_group_name_H-M   'P 1'
#
loop_
_entity.id
_entity.type
_entity.pdbx_description
1 polymer ?
#
loop_
_entity_poly.entity_id
_entity_poly.type
_entity_poly.pdbx_seq_one_letter_code
_entity_poly.pdbx_strand_id
1 'polypeptide(L)'
;MTFVYSKEIPIKARPDVLVCGAGLAGIGAAVAAARGGAKTMVVERNGFAGGFFTAIVGSAFDGFVDERTGTPVVGGLVFEMLERMGVVEKGQGPQLRYNVNGDLTWVEMHPERVVPRCDPERFKRAADAILADAGVEVLLHSQVADVVARAGHVEKVIVSNKDGLVAIEP
;
A
#
# COMPACT_ATOMS: atom_id res chain seq x y z
N MET A 1 12.82 -17.24 -32.57
CA MET A 1 14.27 -17.06 -32.35
C MET A 1 14.46 -16.87 -30.84
N THR A 2 15.25 -17.66 -30.14
CA THR A 2 15.48 -17.59 -28.67
C THR A 2 16.93 -17.19 -28.41
N PHE A 3 17.15 -16.40 -27.34
CA PHE A 3 18.47 -15.97 -26.88
C PHE A 3 18.59 -16.37 -25.40
N VAL A 4 19.72 -16.95 -25.02
CA VAL A 4 20.02 -17.31 -23.63
C VAL A 4 20.96 -16.28 -23.03
N TYR A 5 20.59 -15.71 -21.89
CA TYR A 5 21.40 -14.77 -21.12
C TYR A 5 21.59 -15.29 -19.70
N SER A 6 22.81 -15.25 -19.19
CA SER A 6 23.15 -15.69 -17.84
C SER A 6 23.88 -14.58 -17.10
N LYS A 7 23.48 -14.33 -15.86
CA LYS A 7 24.09 -13.32 -14.98
C LYS A 7 23.98 -13.77 -13.52
N GLU A 8 25.04 -13.53 -12.75
CA GLU A 8 24.98 -13.62 -11.29
C GLU A 8 24.19 -12.40 -10.73
N ILE A 9 23.26 -12.66 -9.81
CA ILE A 9 22.39 -11.65 -9.24
C ILE A 9 22.64 -11.61 -7.72
N PRO A 10 23.02 -10.44 -7.15
CA PRO A 10 23.27 -10.32 -5.72
C PRO A 10 21.95 -10.46 -4.91
N ILE A 11 22.03 -11.12 -3.76
CA ILE A 11 20.93 -11.18 -2.79
C ILE A 11 20.96 -9.88 -1.98
N LYS A 12 19.88 -9.11 -2.05
CA LYS A 12 19.76 -7.80 -1.40
C LYS A 12 19.18 -7.90 0.01
N ALA A 13 18.22 -8.78 0.22
CA ALA A 13 17.50 -8.89 1.50
C ALA A 13 16.93 -10.30 1.73
N ARG A 14 16.64 -10.58 3.00
CA ARG A 14 15.94 -11.77 3.47
C ARG A 14 14.88 -11.36 4.48
N PRO A 15 13.71 -10.92 4.04
CA PRO A 15 12.56 -10.68 4.91
C PRO A 15 11.83 -12.00 5.21
N ASP A 16 11.03 -12.03 6.29
CA ASP A 16 10.09 -13.13 6.55
C ASP A 16 8.85 -13.01 5.63
N VAL A 17 8.49 -11.76 5.28
CA VAL A 17 7.38 -11.46 4.38
C VAL A 17 7.81 -10.43 3.34
N LEU A 18 7.67 -10.79 2.07
CA LEU A 18 7.86 -9.89 0.95
C LEU A 18 6.51 -9.53 0.33
N VAL A 19 6.17 -8.25 0.29
CA VAL A 19 4.98 -7.73 -0.36
C VAL A 19 5.36 -7.10 -1.70
N CYS A 20 4.76 -7.59 -2.78
CA CYS A 20 5.02 -7.11 -4.13
C CYS A 20 3.96 -6.11 -4.57
N GLY A 21 4.30 -4.82 -4.46
CA GLY A 21 3.46 -3.68 -4.76
C GLY A 21 2.97 -2.96 -3.50
N ALA A 22 3.20 -1.63 -3.43
CA ALA A 22 2.76 -0.75 -2.36
C ALA A 22 1.43 -0.03 -2.71
N GLY A 23 0.49 -0.73 -3.35
CA GLY A 23 -0.89 -0.26 -3.47
C GLY A 23 -1.63 -0.35 -2.13
N LEU A 24 -2.91 0.03 -2.07
CA LEU A 24 -3.71 -0.01 -0.84
C LEU A 24 -3.67 -1.37 -0.15
N ALA A 25 -3.88 -2.45 -0.90
CA ALA A 25 -3.82 -3.81 -0.40
C ALA A 25 -2.42 -4.20 0.10
N GLY A 26 -1.38 -3.81 -0.64
CA GLY A 26 0.01 -4.07 -0.26
C GLY A 26 0.43 -3.33 1.00
N ILE A 27 0.04 -2.06 1.16
CA ILE A 27 0.26 -1.30 2.39
C ILE A 27 -0.42 -2.03 3.57
N GLY A 28 -1.69 -2.43 3.39
CA GLY A 28 -2.43 -3.18 4.40
C GLY A 28 -1.75 -4.48 4.81
N ALA A 29 -1.34 -5.27 3.81
CA ALA A 29 -0.65 -6.55 4.03
C ALA A 29 0.71 -6.36 4.76
N ALA A 30 1.50 -5.39 4.30
CA ALA A 30 2.82 -5.12 4.88
C ALA A 30 2.73 -4.64 6.34
N VAL A 31 1.85 -3.68 6.62
CA VAL A 31 1.66 -3.16 7.98
C VAL A 31 1.13 -4.26 8.90
N ALA A 32 0.17 -5.08 8.44
CA ALA A 32 -0.36 -6.18 9.24
C ALA A 32 0.71 -7.24 9.54
N ALA A 33 1.51 -7.63 8.55
CA ALA A 33 2.59 -8.60 8.75
C ALA A 33 3.65 -8.07 9.73
N ALA A 34 4.10 -6.82 9.55
CA ALA A 34 5.09 -6.20 10.42
C ALA A 34 4.58 -6.03 11.86
N ARG A 35 3.33 -5.59 12.05
CA ARG A 35 2.69 -5.52 13.37
C ARG A 35 2.49 -6.90 14.01
N GLY A 36 2.40 -7.95 13.20
CA GLY A 36 2.43 -9.36 13.65
C GLY A 36 3.82 -9.86 14.05
N GLY A 37 4.86 -9.04 13.92
CA GLY A 37 6.23 -9.37 14.31
C GLY A 37 7.11 -9.91 13.20
N ALA A 38 6.63 -10.00 11.97
CA ALA A 38 7.43 -10.45 10.83
C ALA A 38 8.35 -9.33 10.32
N LYS A 39 9.60 -9.67 9.98
CA LYS A 39 10.49 -8.78 9.22
C LYS A 39 9.93 -8.61 7.82
N THR A 40 9.36 -7.46 7.55
CA THR A 40 8.58 -7.23 6.34
C THR A 40 9.26 -6.25 5.39
N MET A 41 9.25 -6.59 4.10
CA MET A 41 9.72 -5.73 3.03
C MET A 41 8.63 -5.54 1.98
N VAL A 42 8.54 -4.33 1.42
CA VAL A 42 7.69 -3.98 0.26
C VAL A 42 8.56 -3.60 -0.91
N VAL A 43 8.25 -4.14 -2.08
CA VAL A 43 8.83 -3.74 -3.37
C VAL A 43 7.78 -2.98 -4.17
N GLU A 44 8.10 -1.76 -4.61
CA GLU A 44 7.18 -0.91 -5.39
C GLU A 44 7.89 -0.34 -6.62
N ARG A 45 7.24 -0.45 -7.79
CA ARG A 45 7.78 0.03 -9.07
C ARG A 45 7.85 1.56 -9.18
N ASN A 46 6.91 2.24 -8.53
CA ASN A 46 6.88 3.71 -8.50
C ASN A 46 7.86 4.25 -7.45
N GLY A 47 8.13 5.55 -7.51
CA GLY A 47 8.90 6.27 -6.48
C GLY A 47 8.06 6.66 -5.25
N PHE A 48 6.89 6.08 -5.08
CA PHE A 48 5.96 6.36 -3.99
C PHE A 48 4.95 5.21 -3.80
N ALA A 49 4.43 5.06 -2.59
CA ALA A 49 3.36 4.15 -2.27
C ALA A 49 1.97 4.71 -2.63
N GLY A 50 0.95 3.84 -2.67
CA GLY A 50 -0.45 4.20 -2.89
C GLY A 50 -1.08 3.61 -4.16
N GLY A 51 -0.25 3.10 -5.08
CA GLY A 51 -0.71 2.41 -6.31
C GLY A 51 -1.63 3.28 -7.17
N PHE A 52 -2.79 2.75 -7.52
CA PHE A 52 -3.81 3.46 -8.32
C PHE A 52 -4.16 4.83 -7.75
N PHE A 53 -4.30 4.92 -6.42
CA PHE A 53 -4.73 6.13 -5.74
C PHE A 53 -3.77 7.31 -5.96
N THR A 54 -2.49 7.04 -5.98
CA THR A 54 -1.43 8.05 -6.11
C THR A 54 -0.85 8.16 -7.52
N ALA A 55 -0.86 7.08 -8.29
CA ALA A 55 -0.25 7.05 -9.62
C ALA A 55 -1.12 7.71 -10.70
N ILE A 56 -2.45 7.59 -10.58
CA ILE A 56 -3.39 8.18 -11.54
C ILE A 56 -4.32 9.23 -10.92
N VAL A 57 -3.94 9.73 -9.75
CA VAL A 57 -4.70 10.77 -9.03
C VAL A 57 -6.15 10.33 -8.73
N GLY A 58 -6.32 9.07 -8.32
CA GLY A 58 -7.59 8.57 -7.80
C GLY A 58 -7.96 9.36 -6.54
N SER A 59 -9.00 10.17 -6.61
CA SER A 59 -9.26 11.18 -5.58
C SER A 59 -10.33 10.79 -4.56
N ALA A 60 -10.89 9.59 -4.64
CA ALA A 60 -12.01 9.20 -3.78
C ALA A 60 -11.84 7.81 -3.19
N PHE A 61 -12.17 7.67 -1.91
CA PHE A 61 -12.39 6.39 -1.25
C PHE A 61 -13.87 6.06 -1.24
N ASP A 62 -14.21 4.79 -1.45
CA ASP A 62 -15.56 4.32 -1.52
C ASP A 62 -15.72 2.98 -0.79
N GLY A 63 -16.97 2.55 -0.55
CA GLY A 63 -17.28 1.24 0.03
C GLY A 63 -17.06 1.14 1.54
N PHE A 64 -17.18 2.23 2.30
CA PHE A 64 -17.04 2.21 3.75
C PHE A 64 -18.27 1.64 4.49
N VAL A 65 -19.42 1.74 3.87
CA VAL A 65 -20.70 1.32 4.46
C VAL A 65 -21.49 0.48 3.47
N ASP A 66 -22.30 -0.43 3.98
CA ASP A 66 -23.39 -1.05 3.23
C ASP A 66 -24.45 0.04 2.97
N GLU A 67 -24.63 0.40 1.71
CA GLU A 67 -25.53 1.49 1.30
C GLU A 67 -26.99 1.24 1.70
N ARG A 68 -27.40 -0.02 1.83
CA ARG A 68 -28.75 -0.41 2.18
C ARG A 68 -29.03 -0.29 3.68
N THR A 69 -28.03 -0.54 4.51
CA THR A 69 -28.19 -0.61 5.97
C THR A 69 -27.50 0.52 6.73
N GLY A 70 -26.59 1.26 6.05
CA GLY A 70 -25.72 2.25 6.68
C GLY A 70 -24.66 1.62 7.60
N THR A 71 -24.52 0.29 7.57
CA THR A 71 -23.60 -0.43 8.46
C THR A 71 -22.16 -0.31 7.93
N PRO A 72 -21.17 0.08 8.77
CA PRO A 72 -19.77 0.06 8.38
C PRO A 72 -19.31 -1.35 7.97
N VAL A 73 -18.67 -1.47 6.79
CA VAL A 73 -18.17 -2.75 6.24
C VAL A 73 -16.65 -2.82 6.16
N VAL A 74 -15.97 -1.71 6.39
CA VAL A 74 -14.51 -1.63 6.49
C VAL A 74 -14.08 -0.98 7.78
N GLY A 75 -12.85 -1.24 8.22
CA GLY A 75 -12.30 -0.71 9.47
C GLY A 75 -10.78 -0.81 9.54
N GLY A 76 -10.23 -0.56 10.73
CA GLY A 76 -8.82 -0.72 11.01
C GLY A 76 -7.93 0.25 10.24
N LEU A 77 -6.95 -0.28 9.50
CA LEU A 77 -5.88 0.47 8.87
C LEU A 77 -6.35 1.60 7.93
N VAL A 78 -7.48 1.43 7.25
CA VAL A 78 -8.00 2.48 6.37
C VAL A 78 -8.34 3.75 7.16
N PHE A 79 -8.91 3.61 8.35
CA PHE A 79 -9.21 4.77 9.21
C PHE A 79 -7.95 5.41 9.77
N GLU A 80 -6.95 4.61 10.15
CA GLU A 80 -5.64 5.13 10.55
C GLU A 80 -4.98 5.94 9.42
N MET A 81 -5.11 5.49 8.18
CA MET A 81 -4.66 6.25 7.00
C MET A 81 -5.41 7.56 6.86
N LEU A 82 -6.74 7.55 6.98
CA LEU A 82 -7.57 8.75 6.89
C LEU A 82 -7.27 9.75 8.01
N GLU A 83 -7.03 9.27 9.23
CA GLU A 83 -6.58 10.09 10.37
C GLU A 83 -5.24 10.77 10.07
N ARG A 84 -4.26 10.02 9.57
CA ARG A 84 -2.93 10.55 9.20
C ARG A 84 -2.99 11.55 8.05
N MET A 85 -3.96 11.42 7.19
CA MET A 85 -4.23 12.37 6.12
C MET A 85 -4.98 13.62 6.61
N GLY A 86 -5.47 13.63 7.85
CA GLY A 86 -6.34 14.68 8.38
C GLY A 86 -7.75 14.69 7.78
N VAL A 87 -8.20 13.55 7.28
CA VAL A 87 -9.55 13.36 6.71
C VAL A 87 -10.57 13.11 7.82
N VAL A 88 -10.17 12.39 8.86
CA VAL A 88 -10.98 12.09 10.04
C VAL A 88 -10.22 12.52 11.29
N GLU A 89 -10.95 12.90 12.33
CA GLU A 89 -10.36 13.18 13.64
C GLU A 89 -9.91 11.86 14.31
N LYS A 90 -8.79 11.95 15.04
CA LYS A 90 -8.20 10.80 15.72
C LYS A 90 -9.19 10.15 16.68
N GLY A 91 -9.38 8.84 16.54
CA GLY A 91 -10.24 8.06 17.42
C GLY A 91 -11.72 8.10 17.09
N GLN A 92 -12.13 8.80 16.03
CA GLN A 92 -13.56 8.85 15.65
C GLN A 92 -14.07 7.57 14.95
N GLY A 93 -13.20 6.57 14.69
CA GLY A 93 -13.61 5.29 14.13
C GLY A 93 -14.52 5.40 12.90
N PRO A 94 -15.35 4.39 12.61
CA PRO A 94 -16.23 4.39 11.45
C PRO A 94 -17.46 5.32 11.57
N GLN A 95 -17.47 6.27 12.48
CA GLN A 95 -18.50 7.31 12.50
C GLN A 95 -18.24 8.29 11.37
N LEU A 96 -18.94 8.10 10.29
CA LEU A 96 -18.83 8.81 9.02
C LEU A 96 -19.34 10.27 9.10
N ARG A 97 -18.97 11.01 10.11
CA ARG A 97 -19.16 12.48 10.18
C ARG A 97 -17.82 13.14 9.89
N TYR A 98 -17.68 13.54 8.69
CA TYR A 98 -16.44 14.09 8.16
C TYR A 98 -16.49 15.60 8.14
N ASN A 99 -15.54 16.24 8.79
CA ASN A 99 -15.34 17.67 8.68
C ASN A 99 -14.48 17.98 7.46
N VAL A 100 -15.04 18.73 6.55
CA VAL A 100 -14.34 19.27 5.39
C VAL A 100 -13.66 20.58 5.82
N ASN A 101 -12.36 20.52 6.11
CA ASN A 101 -11.55 21.71 6.23
C ASN A 101 -10.70 21.89 4.97
N GLY A 102 -11.16 22.76 4.08
CA GLY A 102 -10.39 23.45 3.05
C GLY A 102 -9.78 22.61 1.91
N ASP A 103 -9.21 21.45 2.20
CA ASP A 103 -8.45 20.63 1.23
C ASP A 103 -9.08 19.28 0.91
N LEU A 104 -10.22 18.98 1.53
CA LEU A 104 -10.93 17.72 1.37
C LEU A 104 -12.35 18.00 0.95
N THR A 105 -12.65 17.73 -0.30
CA THR A 105 -14.00 17.86 -0.81
C THR A 105 -14.73 16.52 -0.67
N TRP A 106 -15.80 16.54 0.10
CA TRP A 106 -16.80 15.50 0.13
C TRP A 106 -17.68 15.64 -1.09
N VAL A 107 -17.86 14.57 -1.83
CA VAL A 107 -18.90 14.52 -2.84
C VAL A 107 -20.01 13.67 -2.27
N GLU A 108 -21.09 14.32 -1.87
CA GLU A 108 -22.37 13.62 -1.76
C GLU A 108 -22.77 13.17 -3.16
N MET A 109 -22.51 11.91 -3.47
CA MET A 109 -23.05 11.31 -4.71
C MET A 109 -24.48 10.83 -4.49
N HIS A 110 -24.88 10.63 -3.25
CA HIS A 110 -26.21 10.33 -2.75
C HIS A 110 -26.34 10.94 -1.36
N PRO A 111 -27.54 11.31 -0.89
CA PRO A 111 -27.75 11.82 0.46
C PRO A 111 -27.28 10.87 1.56
N GLU A 112 -27.06 9.60 1.24
CA GLU A 112 -26.62 8.54 2.15
C GLU A 112 -25.19 8.07 1.88
N ARG A 113 -24.51 8.59 0.86
CA ARG A 113 -23.18 8.13 0.41
C ARG A 113 -22.15 9.23 0.51
N VAL A 114 -21.27 9.08 1.45
CA VAL A 114 -20.15 10.01 1.65
C VAL A 114 -18.88 9.40 1.11
N VAL A 115 -18.29 10.04 0.09
CA VAL A 115 -17.05 9.61 -0.53
C VAL A 115 -15.96 10.64 -0.24
N PRO A 116 -14.97 10.30 0.61
CA PRO A 116 -13.88 11.23 0.88
C PRO A 116 -13.01 11.41 -0.35
N ARG A 117 -12.83 12.65 -0.75
CA ARG A 117 -11.77 13.02 -1.68
C ARG A 117 -10.52 13.37 -0.91
N CYS A 118 -9.40 12.86 -1.35
CA CYS A 118 -8.13 13.10 -0.70
C CYS A 118 -7.10 13.60 -1.70
N ASP A 119 -6.23 14.46 -1.19
CA ASP A 119 -5.02 14.86 -1.89
C ASP A 119 -4.05 13.66 -1.98
N PRO A 120 -3.66 13.22 -3.18
CA PRO A 120 -2.71 12.12 -3.37
C PRO A 120 -1.36 12.34 -2.67
N GLU A 121 -0.91 13.58 -2.54
CA GLU A 121 0.35 13.90 -1.84
C GLU A 121 0.22 13.71 -0.32
N ARG A 122 -0.93 14.01 0.25
CA ARG A 122 -1.22 13.66 1.65
C ARG A 122 -1.27 12.15 1.84
N PHE A 123 -1.85 11.42 0.87
CA PHE A 123 -1.85 9.97 0.92
C PHE A 123 -0.44 9.38 0.88
N LYS A 124 0.43 9.84 -0.02
CA LYS A 124 1.84 9.38 -0.09
C LYS A 124 2.53 9.56 1.25
N ARG A 125 2.43 10.75 1.86
CA ARG A 125 3.03 11.01 3.18
C ARG A 125 2.47 10.11 4.29
N ALA A 126 1.15 9.88 4.28
CA ALA A 126 0.52 8.99 5.25
C ALA A 126 0.95 7.54 5.06
N ALA A 127 1.06 7.08 3.81
CA ALA A 127 1.55 5.75 3.46
C ALA A 127 3.01 5.53 3.90
N ASP A 128 3.89 6.49 3.61
CA ASP A 128 5.29 6.44 4.04
C ASP A 128 5.38 6.39 5.58
N ALA A 129 4.61 7.23 6.27
CA ALA A 129 4.62 7.27 7.73
C ALA A 129 4.12 5.97 8.36
N ILE A 130 3.03 5.38 7.83
CA ILE A 130 2.44 4.17 8.42
C ILE A 130 3.34 2.94 8.19
N LEU A 131 4.00 2.86 7.02
CA LEU A 131 4.97 1.82 6.71
C LEU A 131 6.21 1.96 7.60
N ALA A 132 6.74 3.18 7.76
CA ALA A 132 7.89 3.46 8.61
C ALA A 132 7.61 3.15 10.09
N ASP A 133 6.47 3.59 10.63
CA ASP A 133 6.07 3.33 12.02
C ASP A 133 5.85 1.84 12.30
N ALA A 134 5.46 1.08 11.30
CA ALA A 134 5.35 -0.38 11.40
C ALA A 134 6.70 -1.10 11.24
N GLY A 135 7.78 -0.39 10.90
CA GLY A 135 9.09 -0.99 10.67
C GLY A 135 9.21 -1.75 9.36
N VAL A 136 8.39 -1.43 8.37
CA VAL A 136 8.45 -2.04 7.04
C VAL A 136 9.60 -1.44 6.23
N GLU A 137 10.46 -2.30 5.68
CA GLU A 137 11.47 -1.88 4.72
C GLU A 137 10.83 -1.66 3.34
N VAL A 138 11.04 -0.50 2.72
CA VAL A 138 10.43 -0.14 1.44
C VAL A 138 11.48 0.01 0.36
N LEU A 139 11.34 -0.73 -0.74
CA LEU A 139 12.20 -0.65 -1.90
C LEU A 139 11.42 -0.06 -3.08
N LEU A 140 11.56 1.26 -3.28
CA LEU A 140 10.93 2.00 -4.35
C LEU A 140 11.69 1.87 -5.69
N HIS A 141 11.07 2.31 -6.80
CA HIS A 141 11.63 2.20 -8.15
C HIS A 141 12.08 0.78 -8.50
N SER A 142 11.40 -0.21 -7.97
CA SER A 142 11.80 -1.61 -8.02
C SER A 142 10.63 -2.47 -8.46
N GLN A 143 10.80 -3.15 -9.57
CA GLN A 143 9.76 -3.98 -10.18
C GLN A 143 10.13 -5.46 -10.08
N VAL A 144 9.18 -6.29 -9.67
CA VAL A 144 9.33 -7.75 -9.76
C VAL A 144 9.46 -8.13 -11.23
N ALA A 145 10.57 -8.78 -11.56
CA ALA A 145 10.89 -9.22 -12.92
C ALA A 145 10.66 -10.72 -13.11
N ASP A 146 10.93 -11.52 -12.07
CA ASP A 146 10.79 -12.98 -12.13
C ASP A 146 10.69 -13.58 -10.73
N VAL A 147 10.32 -14.85 -10.64
CA VAL A 147 10.23 -15.61 -9.39
C VAL A 147 10.84 -16.99 -9.59
N VAL A 148 11.76 -17.36 -8.70
CA VAL A 148 12.29 -18.72 -8.62
C VAL A 148 11.50 -19.46 -7.54
N ALA A 149 10.71 -20.44 -7.98
CA ALA A 149 9.94 -21.30 -7.08
C ALA A 149 10.29 -22.78 -7.30
N ARG A 150 10.35 -23.55 -6.22
CA ARG A 150 10.63 -24.99 -6.25
C ARG A 150 9.75 -25.71 -5.24
N ALA A 151 9.15 -26.80 -5.69
CA ALA A 151 8.29 -27.65 -4.86
C ALA A 151 7.19 -26.86 -4.10
N GLY A 152 6.62 -25.82 -4.73
CA GLY A 152 5.57 -25.01 -4.12
C GLY A 152 6.06 -23.88 -3.20
N HIS A 153 7.38 -23.73 -3.04
CA HIS A 153 7.99 -22.67 -2.24
C HIS A 153 8.64 -21.60 -3.14
N VAL A 154 8.46 -20.35 -2.80
CA VAL A 154 9.20 -19.23 -3.41
C VAL A 154 10.59 -19.19 -2.78
N GLU A 155 11.63 -19.48 -3.58
CA GLU A 155 13.01 -19.42 -3.11
C GLU A 155 13.60 -18.02 -3.27
N LYS A 156 13.27 -17.36 -4.39
CA LYS A 156 13.77 -16.01 -4.70
C LYS A 156 12.77 -15.23 -5.53
N VAL A 157 12.74 -13.94 -5.28
CA VAL A 157 12.06 -12.96 -6.14
C VAL A 157 13.11 -12.08 -6.79
N ILE A 158 13.15 -12.07 -8.11
CA ILE A 158 14.07 -11.24 -8.89
C ILE A 158 13.43 -9.88 -9.11
N VAL A 159 14.14 -8.85 -8.73
CA VAL A 159 13.69 -7.46 -8.79
C VAL A 159 14.61 -6.66 -9.70
N SER A 160 14.04 -5.91 -10.61
CA SER A 160 14.74 -4.94 -11.46
C SER A 160 14.58 -3.53 -10.89
N ASN A 161 15.68 -2.83 -10.73
CA ASN A 161 15.73 -1.44 -10.28
C ASN A 161 16.87 -0.66 -10.95
N LYS A 162 17.19 0.54 -10.45
CA LYS A 162 18.25 1.39 -11.00
C LYS A 162 19.67 0.80 -10.85
N ASP A 163 19.86 -0.09 -9.87
CA ASP A 163 21.15 -0.80 -9.65
C ASP A 163 21.28 -2.04 -10.55
N GLY A 164 20.21 -2.39 -11.29
CA GLY A 164 20.11 -3.58 -12.13
C GLY A 164 19.20 -4.65 -11.52
N LEU A 165 19.57 -5.94 -11.68
CA LEU A 165 18.83 -7.06 -11.08
C LEU A 165 19.39 -7.37 -9.70
N VAL A 166 18.48 -7.54 -8.74
CA VAL A 166 18.76 -8.03 -7.39
C VAL A 166 17.79 -9.16 -7.03
N ALA A 167 18.19 -10.04 -6.13
CA ALA A 167 17.34 -11.11 -5.60
C ALA A 167 16.93 -10.80 -4.15
N ILE A 168 15.70 -11.16 -3.80
CA ILE A 168 15.18 -11.16 -2.44
C ILE A 168 14.79 -12.61 -2.11
N GLU A 169 15.22 -13.11 -0.96
CA GLU A 169 14.89 -14.45 -0.43
C GLU A 169 13.87 -14.28 0.72
N PRO A 170 12.58 -14.39 0.45
CA PRO A 170 11.57 -14.31 1.49
C PRO A 170 11.47 -15.57 2.31
#